data_9518389c009cdf8252eae48db0604778
#
_entry.id   9518389c009cdf8252eae48db0604778
#
_cell.length_a   1.000
_cell.length_b   1.000
_cell.length_c   1.000
_cell.angle_alpha   90.00
_cell.angle_beta   90.00
_cell.angle_gamma   90.00
#
_symmetry.space_group_name_H-M   'P 1'
#
loop_
_entity.id
_entity.type
_entity.pdbx_description
1 polymer ?
#
loop_
_entity_poly.entity_id
_entity_poly.type
_entity_poly.pdbx_seq_one_letter_code
_entity_poly.pdbx_strand_id
1 'polypeptide(L)'
;MSAPTVSVLLTTYNREAFLAPAVESVLGQTFTDFELLIVDDGSSDRSVEIARAYERLDSRVRVVVNERNLGQFRNRNHAAGLARGSLLKYHDSDDLMYPHCLAVMVSMLQAEPRAGFGLSSGSRWSGGPCPMLLTPRMAYQREFFGEGLFFCGPAGALFRSEVFRALGGFADEGVASDHLFWMRACKTSNVLLMPADLFWYRLHPAQEFQSAKGQQEYARVPGLVWQALQEPDCPLTPEERQQAKRNRAYHLARRTVEDLRRGRFAFAWNRLRYSGMGPVDWLRYLRWPRRNAFAGTPLDADGEFNIPAWARPRGGSAGPA
;
A
#
# COMPACT_ATOMS: atom_id res chain seq x y z
N MET A 1 9.77 -28.68 -11.41
CA MET A 1 10.41 -27.54 -10.73
C MET A 1 9.59 -27.21 -9.50
N SER A 2 10.21 -26.91 -8.36
CA SER A 2 9.53 -26.44 -7.16
C SER A 2 8.85 -25.09 -7.45
N ALA A 3 7.77 -24.77 -6.72
CA ALA A 3 7.16 -23.46 -6.80
C ALA A 3 8.15 -22.39 -6.30
N PRO A 4 8.24 -21.21 -6.93
CA PRO A 4 9.13 -20.14 -6.50
C PRO A 4 8.69 -19.56 -5.15
N THR A 5 9.62 -19.00 -4.40
CA THR A 5 9.28 -18.30 -3.16
C THR A 5 8.41 -17.06 -3.42
N VAL A 6 8.75 -16.26 -4.44
CA VAL A 6 8.04 -15.01 -4.75
C VAL A 6 7.45 -15.08 -6.16
N SER A 7 6.18 -14.67 -6.30
CA SER A 7 5.64 -14.23 -7.59
C SER A 7 5.68 -12.71 -7.64
N VAL A 8 6.53 -12.16 -8.51
CA VAL A 8 6.51 -10.73 -8.84
C VAL A 8 5.42 -10.52 -9.90
N LEU A 9 4.42 -9.73 -9.56
CA LEU A 9 3.23 -9.47 -10.37
C LEU A 9 3.36 -8.11 -11.03
N LEU A 10 3.70 -8.08 -12.31
CA LEU A 10 3.82 -6.88 -13.12
C LEU A 10 2.60 -6.78 -14.02
N THR A 11 1.67 -5.88 -13.66
CA THR A 11 0.50 -5.60 -14.50
C THR A 11 0.78 -4.43 -15.42
N THR A 12 0.39 -4.53 -16.70
CA THR A 12 0.67 -3.50 -17.70
C THR A 12 -0.52 -3.24 -18.62
N TYR A 13 -0.64 -2.00 -19.08
CA TYR A 13 -1.57 -1.57 -20.12
C TYR A 13 -1.03 -0.33 -20.80
N ASN A 14 -0.67 -0.44 -22.11
CA ASN A 14 -0.10 0.63 -22.91
C ASN A 14 1.10 1.32 -22.23
N ARG A 15 2.18 0.57 -22.00
CA ARG A 15 3.40 1.00 -21.30
C ARG A 15 4.69 0.71 -22.06
N GLU A 16 4.66 0.68 -23.41
CA GLU A 16 5.84 0.36 -24.24
C GLU A 16 7.08 1.17 -23.88
N ALA A 17 6.89 2.45 -23.47
CA ALA A 17 8.02 3.35 -23.13
C ALA A 17 8.67 3.01 -21.78
N PHE A 18 8.00 2.29 -20.88
CA PHE A 18 8.45 2.06 -19.50
C PHE A 18 8.68 0.59 -19.17
N LEU A 19 8.03 -0.31 -19.89
CA LEU A 19 7.96 -1.73 -19.54
C LEU A 19 9.35 -2.40 -19.52
N ALA A 20 10.21 -2.15 -20.50
CA ALA A 20 11.52 -2.79 -20.56
C ALA A 20 12.39 -2.46 -19.33
N PRO A 21 12.61 -1.19 -18.93
CA PRO A 21 13.34 -0.88 -17.69
C PRO A 21 12.70 -1.46 -16.43
N ALA A 22 11.35 -1.52 -16.34
CA ALA A 22 10.65 -2.12 -15.22
C ALA A 22 10.95 -3.62 -15.11
N VAL A 23 10.86 -4.37 -16.21
CA VAL A 23 11.21 -5.81 -16.29
C VAL A 23 12.67 -6.04 -15.93
N GLU A 24 13.60 -5.26 -16.49
CA GLU A 24 15.03 -5.38 -16.21
C GLU A 24 15.34 -5.14 -14.72
N SER A 25 14.65 -4.20 -14.08
CA SER A 25 14.82 -3.94 -12.65
C SER A 25 14.39 -5.12 -11.76
N VAL A 26 13.42 -5.92 -12.21
CA VAL A 26 13.01 -7.16 -11.54
C VAL A 26 14.00 -8.28 -11.83
N LEU A 27 14.41 -8.46 -13.06
CA LEU A 27 15.36 -9.53 -13.43
C LEU A 27 16.73 -9.33 -12.80
N GLY A 28 17.11 -8.06 -12.52
CA GLY A 28 18.34 -7.67 -11.84
C GLY A 28 18.31 -7.77 -10.31
N GLN A 29 17.25 -8.36 -9.70
CA GLN A 29 17.19 -8.54 -8.25
C GLN A 29 18.25 -9.52 -7.73
N THR A 30 18.84 -9.17 -6.57
CA THR A 30 19.81 -10.05 -5.89
C THR A 30 19.19 -11.31 -5.30
N PHE A 31 17.90 -11.29 -5.01
CA PHE A 31 17.11 -12.47 -4.66
C PHE A 31 16.63 -13.15 -5.95
N THR A 32 16.95 -14.42 -6.18
CA THR A 32 16.76 -15.10 -7.47
C THR A 32 15.62 -16.11 -7.53
N ASP A 33 15.10 -16.56 -6.37
CA ASP A 33 14.02 -17.56 -6.30
C ASP A 33 12.64 -16.90 -6.45
N PHE A 34 12.38 -16.39 -7.66
CA PHE A 34 11.11 -15.79 -8.03
C PHE A 34 10.67 -16.17 -9.45
N GLU A 35 9.37 -16.05 -9.73
CA GLU A 35 8.82 -15.89 -11.07
C GLU A 35 8.45 -14.42 -11.29
N LEU A 36 8.59 -13.94 -12.52
CA LEU A 36 8.03 -12.67 -12.99
C LEU A 36 6.81 -12.95 -13.87
N LEU A 37 5.63 -12.65 -13.36
CA LEU A 37 4.38 -12.78 -14.07
C LEU A 37 3.96 -11.42 -14.63
N ILE A 38 4.09 -11.24 -15.93
CA ILE A 38 3.65 -10.06 -16.65
C ILE A 38 2.23 -10.31 -17.15
N VAL A 39 1.26 -9.53 -16.67
CA VAL A 39 -0.14 -9.65 -17.09
C VAL A 39 -0.55 -8.37 -17.82
N ASP A 40 -0.65 -8.49 -19.13
CA ASP A 40 -1.05 -7.39 -20.01
C ASP A 40 -2.58 -7.30 -20.11
N ASP A 41 -3.11 -6.12 -19.93
CA ASP A 41 -4.55 -5.85 -19.86
C ASP A 41 -5.15 -5.47 -21.23
N GLY A 42 -4.68 -6.12 -22.30
CA GLY A 42 -5.16 -5.89 -23.67
C GLY A 42 -4.55 -4.64 -24.28
N SER A 43 -3.22 -4.45 -24.16
CA SER A 43 -2.52 -3.32 -24.77
C SER A 43 -2.61 -3.30 -26.29
N SER A 44 -2.68 -2.10 -26.83
CA SER A 44 -2.68 -1.84 -28.29
C SER A 44 -1.35 -1.31 -28.82
N ASP A 45 -0.39 -1.01 -27.93
CA ASP A 45 0.96 -0.62 -28.25
C ASP A 45 1.92 -1.83 -28.28
N ARG A 46 3.22 -1.59 -28.26
CA ARG A 46 4.23 -2.67 -28.30
C ARG A 46 4.48 -3.36 -26.95
N SER A 47 3.69 -3.10 -25.91
CA SER A 47 3.87 -3.69 -24.58
C SER A 47 3.90 -5.22 -24.63
N VAL A 48 2.98 -5.87 -25.35
CA VAL A 48 2.95 -7.33 -25.49
C VAL A 48 4.19 -7.87 -26.21
N GLU A 49 4.61 -7.21 -27.30
CA GLU A 49 5.82 -7.58 -28.04
C GLU A 49 7.06 -7.56 -27.12
N ILE A 50 7.21 -6.47 -26.33
CA ILE A 50 8.30 -6.29 -25.38
C ILE A 50 8.24 -7.39 -24.30
N ALA A 51 7.11 -7.62 -23.68
CA ALA A 51 6.94 -8.65 -22.65
C ALA A 51 7.31 -10.05 -23.17
N ARG A 52 6.84 -10.42 -24.35
CA ARG A 52 7.15 -11.71 -25.00
C ARG A 52 8.63 -11.86 -25.36
N ALA A 53 9.34 -10.76 -25.62
CA ALA A 53 10.79 -10.84 -25.84
C ALA A 53 11.51 -11.30 -24.56
N TYR A 54 11.16 -10.75 -23.39
CA TYR A 54 11.72 -11.18 -22.11
C TYR A 54 11.33 -12.60 -21.73
N GLU A 55 10.10 -13.05 -22.02
CA GLU A 55 9.67 -14.43 -21.79
C GLU A 55 10.53 -15.45 -22.56
N ARG A 56 10.99 -15.08 -23.77
CA ARG A 56 11.91 -15.95 -24.55
C ARG A 56 13.34 -15.95 -24.03
N LEU A 57 13.77 -14.90 -23.33
CA LEU A 57 15.13 -14.72 -22.85
C LEU A 57 15.38 -15.26 -21.45
N ASP A 58 14.37 -15.24 -20.57
CA ASP A 58 14.50 -15.66 -19.18
C ASP A 58 13.35 -16.58 -18.75
N SER A 59 13.68 -17.79 -18.37
CA SER A 59 12.72 -18.84 -17.99
C SER A 59 11.88 -18.51 -16.75
N ARG A 60 12.28 -17.50 -15.97
CA ARG A 60 11.51 -17.00 -14.82
C ARG A 60 10.34 -16.11 -15.26
N VAL A 61 10.36 -15.58 -16.49
CA VAL A 61 9.32 -14.71 -17.00
C VAL A 61 8.18 -15.52 -17.61
N ARG A 62 6.97 -15.15 -17.27
CA ARG A 62 5.73 -15.70 -17.84
C ARG A 62 4.79 -14.56 -18.19
N VAL A 63 4.30 -14.55 -19.43
CA VAL A 63 3.41 -13.50 -19.94
C VAL A 63 2.00 -14.05 -20.14
N VAL A 64 1.02 -13.29 -19.67
CA VAL A 64 -0.40 -13.54 -19.91
C VAL A 64 -1.00 -12.29 -20.52
N VAL A 65 -1.80 -12.43 -21.56
CA VAL A 65 -2.49 -11.30 -22.20
C VAL A 65 -4.00 -11.52 -22.04
N ASN A 66 -4.67 -10.55 -21.44
CA ASN A 66 -6.13 -10.60 -21.29
C ASN A 66 -6.81 -10.38 -22.64
N GLU A 67 -7.90 -11.09 -22.89
CA GLU A 67 -8.70 -10.93 -24.11
C GLU A 67 -9.31 -9.53 -24.26
N ARG A 68 -9.49 -8.83 -23.15
CA ARG A 68 -10.01 -7.46 -23.08
C ARG A 68 -9.45 -6.74 -21.86
N ASN A 69 -9.51 -5.41 -21.86
CA ASN A 69 -9.15 -4.61 -20.71
C ASN A 69 -10.11 -4.88 -19.53
N LEU A 70 -9.56 -5.34 -18.41
CA LEU A 70 -10.30 -5.63 -17.16
C LEU A 70 -10.30 -4.43 -16.21
N GLY A 71 -9.37 -3.51 -16.40
CA GLY A 71 -9.08 -2.43 -15.46
C GLY A 71 -8.05 -2.82 -14.39
N GLN A 72 -7.43 -1.79 -13.82
CA GLN A 72 -6.22 -1.88 -13.00
C GLN A 72 -6.29 -2.94 -11.89
N PHE A 73 -7.32 -2.90 -11.04
CA PHE A 73 -7.38 -3.77 -9.87
C PHE A 73 -7.90 -5.18 -10.18
N ARG A 74 -8.78 -5.32 -11.15
CA ARG A 74 -9.18 -6.66 -11.64
C ARG A 74 -8.01 -7.36 -12.30
N ASN A 75 -7.19 -6.64 -13.07
CA ASN A 75 -5.98 -7.19 -13.66
C ASN A 75 -4.96 -7.60 -12.59
N ARG A 76 -4.78 -6.81 -11.52
CA ARG A 76 -3.95 -7.20 -10.36
C ARG A 76 -4.49 -8.46 -9.66
N ASN A 77 -5.79 -8.57 -9.46
CA ASN A 77 -6.40 -9.77 -8.88
C ASN A 77 -6.23 -11.00 -9.79
N HIS A 78 -6.38 -10.81 -11.10
CA HIS A 78 -6.12 -11.87 -12.08
C HIS A 78 -4.67 -12.35 -11.99
N ALA A 79 -3.71 -11.44 -11.96
CA ALA A 79 -2.29 -11.78 -11.78
C ALA A 79 -2.05 -12.57 -10.49
N ALA A 80 -2.64 -12.16 -9.37
CA ALA A 80 -2.53 -12.88 -8.09
C ALA A 80 -3.15 -14.29 -8.14
N GLY A 81 -4.23 -14.46 -8.91
CA GLY A 81 -4.85 -15.77 -9.15
C GLY A 81 -3.95 -16.75 -9.92
N LEU A 82 -3.09 -16.23 -10.78
CA LEU A 82 -2.16 -16.99 -11.61
C LEU A 82 -0.82 -17.26 -10.93
N ALA A 83 -0.54 -16.60 -9.81
CA ALA A 83 0.72 -16.68 -9.08
C ALA A 83 0.93 -18.04 -8.41
N ARG A 84 2.18 -18.54 -8.45
CA ARG A 84 2.59 -19.84 -7.89
C ARG A 84 3.40 -19.68 -6.59
N GLY A 85 3.95 -18.49 -6.34
CA GLY A 85 4.78 -18.22 -5.18
C GLY A 85 3.99 -18.17 -3.87
N SER A 86 4.67 -18.50 -2.78
CA SER A 86 4.12 -18.35 -1.42
C SER A 86 4.03 -16.90 -1.00
N LEU A 87 4.78 -16.00 -1.66
CA LEU A 87 4.76 -14.57 -1.46
C LEU A 87 4.38 -13.86 -2.77
N LEU A 88 3.58 -12.80 -2.67
CA LEU A 88 3.16 -11.95 -3.80
C LEU A 88 3.80 -10.58 -3.66
N LYS A 89 4.46 -10.11 -4.70
CA LYS A 89 5.05 -8.78 -4.81
C LYS A 89 4.51 -8.08 -6.05
N TYR A 90 3.74 -7.02 -5.89
CA TYR A 90 3.35 -6.19 -7.03
C TYR A 90 4.50 -5.28 -7.45
N HIS A 91 4.59 -5.05 -8.75
CA HIS A 91 5.49 -4.07 -9.34
C HIS A 91 4.76 -3.35 -10.47
N ASP A 92 4.78 -2.02 -10.43
CA ASP A 92 4.12 -1.22 -11.46
C ASP A 92 5.03 -1.12 -12.70
N SER A 93 4.42 -1.23 -13.88
CA SER A 93 5.14 -1.32 -15.16
C SER A 93 5.83 -0.02 -15.60
N ASP A 94 5.71 1.03 -14.83
CA ASP A 94 6.34 2.35 -15.01
C ASP A 94 7.35 2.72 -13.91
N ASP A 95 7.53 1.86 -12.90
CA ASP A 95 8.46 2.03 -11.79
C ASP A 95 9.76 1.21 -11.94
N LEU A 96 10.74 1.43 -11.05
CA LEU A 96 11.97 0.64 -10.99
C LEU A 96 12.16 0.06 -9.58
N MET A 97 12.48 -1.22 -9.51
CA MET A 97 12.79 -1.90 -8.26
C MET A 97 14.30 -1.86 -8.01
N TYR A 98 14.75 -1.37 -6.84
CA TYR A 98 16.17 -1.40 -6.50
C TYR A 98 16.69 -2.84 -6.33
N PRO A 99 17.94 -3.14 -6.69
CA PRO A 99 18.45 -4.52 -6.78
C PRO A 99 18.30 -5.38 -5.53
N HIS A 100 18.25 -4.79 -4.35
CA HIS A 100 18.13 -5.46 -3.06
C HIS A 100 16.69 -5.54 -2.51
N CYS A 101 15.71 -5.02 -3.24
CA CYS A 101 14.31 -4.90 -2.76
C CYS A 101 13.73 -6.25 -2.32
N LEU A 102 13.75 -7.25 -3.21
CA LEU A 102 13.20 -8.57 -2.86
C LEU A 102 13.96 -9.23 -1.72
N ALA A 103 15.31 -9.16 -1.73
CA ALA A 103 16.12 -9.76 -0.68
C ALA A 103 15.78 -9.19 0.71
N VAL A 104 15.65 -7.86 0.81
CA VAL A 104 15.28 -7.17 2.06
C VAL A 104 13.87 -7.56 2.49
N MET A 105 12.87 -7.41 1.61
CA MET A 105 11.48 -7.65 1.98
C MET A 105 11.21 -9.11 2.34
N VAL A 106 11.77 -10.06 1.58
CA VAL A 106 11.62 -11.50 1.82
C VAL A 106 12.27 -11.90 3.15
N SER A 107 13.52 -11.49 3.38
CA SER A 107 14.22 -11.83 4.61
C SER A 107 13.48 -11.31 5.86
N MET A 108 12.97 -10.09 5.81
CA MET A 108 12.21 -9.50 6.91
C MET A 108 10.88 -10.22 7.15
N LEU A 109 10.11 -10.50 6.08
CA LEU A 109 8.82 -11.16 6.25
C LEU A 109 8.95 -12.63 6.68
N GLN A 110 9.98 -13.33 6.20
CA GLN A 110 10.25 -14.70 6.64
C GLN A 110 10.72 -14.77 8.11
N ALA A 111 11.48 -13.78 8.57
CA ALA A 111 11.92 -13.69 9.96
C ALA A 111 10.77 -13.36 10.94
N GLU A 112 9.63 -12.88 10.45
CA GLU A 112 8.46 -12.55 11.28
C GLU A 112 7.20 -13.30 10.81
N PRO A 113 7.02 -14.56 11.24
CA PRO A 113 5.90 -15.39 10.80
C PRO A 113 4.52 -14.90 11.26
N ARG A 114 4.46 -14.03 12.28
CA ARG A 114 3.21 -13.43 12.77
C ARG A 114 2.66 -12.35 11.81
N ALA A 115 3.50 -11.81 10.93
CA ALA A 115 3.06 -10.81 9.95
C ALA A 115 2.39 -11.47 8.75
N GLY A 116 1.21 -10.99 8.38
CA GLY A 116 0.51 -11.42 7.16
C GLY A 116 1.09 -10.79 5.89
N PHE A 117 1.65 -9.61 6.02
CA PHE A 117 2.28 -8.87 4.93
C PHE A 117 3.24 -7.80 5.46
N GLY A 118 4.10 -7.29 4.56
CA GLY A 118 5.01 -6.19 4.83
C GLY A 118 4.71 -4.98 3.94
N LEU A 119 4.91 -3.79 4.47
CA LEU A 119 4.79 -2.52 3.76
C LEU A 119 6.11 -1.75 3.81
N SER A 120 6.66 -1.46 2.64
CA SER A 120 7.72 -0.47 2.42
C SER A 120 7.04 0.83 2.01
N SER A 121 6.66 1.65 2.98
CA SER A 121 5.98 2.91 2.69
C SER A 121 7.03 4.01 2.47
N GLY A 122 6.80 4.86 1.44
CA GLY A 122 7.66 6.02 1.17
C GLY A 122 7.55 7.16 2.19
N SER A 123 6.79 7.00 3.27
CA SER A 123 6.77 7.96 4.36
C SER A 123 8.02 7.78 5.21
N ARG A 124 8.73 8.89 5.47
CA ARG A 124 9.89 8.91 6.35
C ARG A 124 9.47 8.43 7.73
N TRP A 125 9.99 7.26 8.10
CA TRP A 125 9.77 6.71 9.41
C TRP A 125 10.68 7.40 10.43
N SER A 126 10.10 8.12 11.37
CA SER A 126 10.84 8.79 12.44
C SER A 126 10.86 8.01 13.76
N GLY A 127 10.14 6.92 13.86
CA GLY A 127 9.83 6.25 15.14
C GLY A 127 10.74 5.10 15.55
N GLY A 128 11.73 4.71 14.76
CA GLY A 128 12.63 3.64 15.14
C GLY A 128 13.18 2.79 13.98
N PRO A 129 13.99 1.76 14.25
CA PRO A 129 14.55 0.90 13.22
C PRO A 129 13.48 -0.02 12.59
N CYS A 130 13.66 -0.37 11.32
CA CYS A 130 12.89 -1.42 10.64
C CYS A 130 13.61 -2.77 10.78
N PRO A 131 12.86 -3.89 10.74
CA PRO A 131 11.40 -3.97 10.64
C PRO A 131 10.69 -3.75 11.99
N MET A 132 9.42 -3.27 11.92
CA MET A 132 8.56 -3.15 13.09
C MET A 132 7.24 -3.88 12.85
N LEU A 133 6.88 -4.79 13.75
CA LEU A 133 5.60 -5.48 13.71
C LEU A 133 4.50 -4.61 14.34
N LEU A 134 3.44 -4.35 13.59
CA LEU A 134 2.26 -3.66 14.07
C LEU A 134 1.08 -4.64 14.16
N THR A 135 0.44 -4.67 15.32
CA THR A 135 -0.86 -5.33 15.47
C THR A 135 -1.96 -4.53 14.74
N PRO A 136 -3.16 -5.10 14.50
CA PRO A 136 -4.28 -4.39 13.89
C PRO A 136 -4.56 -3.03 14.55
N ARG A 137 -4.60 -2.97 15.89
CA ARG A 137 -4.82 -1.73 16.62
C ARG A 137 -3.70 -0.72 16.39
N MET A 138 -2.44 -1.14 16.47
CA MET A 138 -1.27 -0.26 16.25
C MET A 138 -1.24 0.27 14.81
N ALA A 139 -1.58 -0.54 13.82
CA ALA A 139 -1.67 -0.11 12.42
C ALA A 139 -2.73 0.99 12.24
N TYR A 140 -3.88 0.84 12.87
CA TYR A 140 -4.95 1.85 12.86
C TYR A 140 -4.57 3.10 13.67
N GLN A 141 -3.95 2.95 14.84
CA GLN A 141 -3.43 4.08 15.60
C GLN A 141 -2.44 4.90 14.77
N ARG A 142 -1.54 4.22 14.07
CA ARG A 142 -0.56 4.88 13.21
C ARG A 142 -1.21 5.61 12.03
N GLU A 143 -2.21 5.02 11.39
CA GLU A 143 -2.95 5.68 10.31
C GLU A 143 -3.70 6.93 10.80
N PHE A 144 -4.37 6.85 11.95
CA PHE A 144 -5.29 7.90 12.38
C PHE A 144 -4.69 8.95 13.31
N PHE A 145 -3.57 8.62 13.96
CA PHE A 145 -2.94 9.50 14.96
C PHE A 145 -1.47 9.78 14.67
N GLY A 146 -0.83 8.97 13.82
CA GLY A 146 0.57 9.10 13.46
C GLY A 146 0.79 9.71 12.07
N GLU A 147 1.86 9.27 11.43
CA GLU A 147 2.30 9.74 10.11
C GLU A 147 1.51 9.14 8.93
N GLY A 148 0.56 8.26 9.23
CA GLY A 148 -0.14 7.45 8.23
C GLY A 148 0.57 6.14 7.90
N LEU A 149 -0.16 5.19 7.32
CA LEU A 149 0.34 3.88 6.93
C LEU A 149 -0.18 3.46 5.56
N PHE A 150 -1.41 3.84 5.22
CA PHE A 150 -2.14 3.33 4.05
C PHE A 150 -1.87 4.11 2.76
N PHE A 151 -0.99 5.12 2.79
CA PHE A 151 -0.52 5.82 1.59
C PHE A 151 0.65 5.08 0.95
N CYS A 152 0.45 3.81 0.66
CA CYS A 152 1.41 2.94 0.02
C CYS A 152 0.72 2.25 -1.16
N GLY A 153 1.22 2.45 -2.37
CA GLY A 153 0.74 1.70 -3.53
C GLY A 153 1.08 0.21 -3.42
N PRO A 154 0.43 -0.65 -4.20
CA PRO A 154 0.69 -2.10 -4.18
C PRO A 154 2.16 -2.46 -4.42
N ALA A 155 2.90 -1.62 -5.15
CA ALA A 155 4.34 -1.80 -5.38
C ALA A 155 5.19 -1.75 -4.08
N GLY A 156 4.69 -1.10 -3.02
CA GLY A 156 5.36 -1.07 -1.72
C GLY A 156 5.09 -2.29 -0.83
N ALA A 157 4.28 -3.25 -1.25
CA ALA A 157 3.87 -4.36 -0.41
C ALA A 157 4.48 -5.71 -0.81
N LEU A 158 4.66 -6.59 0.19
CA LEU A 158 4.95 -8.02 0.01
C LEU A 158 3.95 -8.80 0.89
N PHE A 159 3.16 -9.68 0.28
CA PHE A 159 2.11 -10.44 0.94
C PHE A 159 2.46 -11.92 1.09
N ARG A 160 1.99 -12.56 2.16
CA ARG A 160 1.77 -14.00 2.12
C ARG A 160 0.59 -14.28 1.19
N SER A 161 0.76 -15.16 0.21
CA SER A 161 -0.26 -15.46 -0.82
C SER A 161 -1.58 -15.90 -0.20
N GLU A 162 -1.53 -16.68 0.88
CA GLU A 162 -2.71 -17.14 1.62
C GLU A 162 -3.51 -15.98 2.23
N VAL A 163 -2.81 -14.98 2.82
CA VAL A 163 -3.46 -13.81 3.43
C VAL A 163 -4.14 -12.97 2.35
N PHE A 164 -3.46 -12.72 1.23
CA PHE A 164 -4.04 -11.96 0.11
C PHE A 164 -5.30 -12.63 -0.45
N ARG A 165 -5.25 -13.97 -0.63
CA ARG A 165 -6.38 -14.75 -1.12
C ARG A 165 -7.54 -14.79 -0.12
N ALA A 166 -7.25 -14.97 1.17
CA ALA A 166 -8.28 -14.98 2.22
C ALA A 166 -9.03 -13.65 2.31
N LEU A 167 -8.36 -12.53 1.99
CA LEU A 167 -8.96 -11.20 1.92
C LEU A 167 -9.78 -10.97 0.63
N GLY A 168 -9.74 -11.89 -0.34
CA GLY A 168 -10.45 -11.76 -1.63
C GLY A 168 -9.83 -10.76 -2.60
N GLY A 169 -8.59 -10.36 -2.41
CA GLY A 169 -7.88 -9.41 -3.27
C GLY A 169 -8.36 -7.96 -3.15
N PHE A 170 -8.00 -7.12 -4.10
CA PHE A 170 -8.43 -5.72 -4.15
C PHE A 170 -9.90 -5.61 -4.55
N ALA A 171 -10.64 -4.70 -3.89
CA ALA A 171 -11.95 -4.29 -4.38
C ALA A 171 -11.82 -3.47 -5.67
N ASP A 172 -12.87 -3.43 -6.47
CA ASP A 172 -12.90 -2.63 -7.71
C ASP A 172 -13.53 -1.25 -7.43
N GLU A 173 -12.83 -0.45 -6.63
CA GLU A 173 -13.26 0.89 -6.20
C GLU A 173 -12.40 2.00 -6.84
N GLY A 174 -11.84 1.72 -8.01
CA GLY A 174 -10.92 2.63 -8.69
C GLY A 174 -9.62 2.82 -7.91
N VAL A 175 -9.01 4.00 -8.01
CA VAL A 175 -7.71 4.31 -7.37
C VAL A 175 -7.73 4.26 -5.84
N ALA A 176 -8.89 4.13 -5.20
CA ALA A 176 -9.02 3.95 -3.76
C ALA A 176 -8.87 2.49 -3.30
N SER A 177 -8.78 1.54 -4.23
CA SER A 177 -8.84 0.11 -3.95
C SER A 177 -7.66 -0.40 -3.11
N ASP A 178 -6.47 0.18 -3.26
CA ASP A 178 -5.30 -0.13 -2.45
C ASP A 178 -5.49 0.33 -1.00
N HIS A 179 -5.92 1.58 -0.79
CA HIS A 179 -6.18 2.13 0.54
C HIS A 179 -7.23 1.32 1.30
N LEU A 180 -8.32 0.94 0.63
CA LEU A 180 -9.35 0.06 1.20
C LEU A 180 -8.81 -1.33 1.53
N PHE A 181 -7.95 -1.86 0.67
CA PHE A 181 -7.31 -3.14 0.90
C PHE A 181 -6.44 -3.11 2.18
N TRP A 182 -5.62 -2.05 2.35
CA TRP A 182 -4.80 -1.90 3.56
C TRP A 182 -5.64 -1.82 4.81
N MET A 183 -6.71 -1.02 4.78
CA MET A 183 -7.62 -0.94 5.91
C MET A 183 -8.21 -2.31 6.27
N ARG A 184 -8.66 -3.07 5.26
CA ARG A 184 -9.23 -4.40 5.47
C ARG A 184 -8.17 -5.42 5.95
N ALA A 185 -6.99 -5.41 5.34
CA ALA A 185 -5.90 -6.30 5.71
C ALA A 185 -5.41 -6.05 7.15
N CYS A 186 -5.28 -4.78 7.54
CA CYS A 186 -4.86 -4.40 8.89
C CYS A 186 -5.94 -4.63 9.97
N LYS A 187 -7.17 -5.00 9.64
CA LYS A 187 -8.15 -5.43 10.65
C LYS A 187 -7.88 -6.82 11.19
N THR A 188 -7.36 -7.70 10.33
CA THR A 188 -7.28 -9.14 10.61
C THR A 188 -5.87 -9.68 10.64
N SER A 189 -4.89 -8.91 10.15
CA SER A 189 -3.51 -9.36 10.05
C SER A 189 -2.54 -8.33 10.63
N ASN A 190 -1.49 -8.82 11.29
CA ASN A 190 -0.36 -7.97 11.63
C ASN A 190 0.37 -7.54 10.35
N VAL A 191 0.86 -6.31 10.34
CA VAL A 191 1.66 -5.76 9.24
C VAL A 191 3.08 -5.48 9.71
N LEU A 192 4.06 -5.82 8.88
CA LEU A 192 5.46 -5.56 9.13
C LEU A 192 5.86 -4.28 8.40
N LEU A 193 6.23 -3.25 9.14
CA LEU A 193 6.86 -2.07 8.55
C LEU A 193 8.27 -2.42 8.11
N MET A 194 8.57 -2.09 6.86
CA MET A 194 9.85 -2.33 6.21
C MET A 194 10.51 -1.00 5.85
N PRO A 195 11.82 -0.97 5.55
CA PRO A 195 12.49 0.24 5.12
C PRO A 195 11.77 0.89 3.93
N ALA A 196 11.75 2.22 3.90
CA ALA A 196 11.31 2.98 2.75
C ALA A 196 12.30 2.85 1.58
N ASP A 197 11.91 3.38 0.42
CA ASP A 197 12.80 3.59 -0.73
C ASP A 197 13.44 2.29 -1.27
N LEU A 198 12.68 1.17 -1.27
CA LEU A 198 13.09 -0.08 -1.90
C LEU A 198 12.77 -0.14 -3.41
N PHE A 199 12.06 0.84 -3.91
CA PHE A 199 11.77 1.05 -5.33
C PHE A 199 11.68 2.54 -5.64
N TRP A 200 11.90 2.90 -6.90
CA TRP A 200 11.76 4.27 -7.39
C TRP A 200 10.42 4.43 -8.09
N TYR A 201 9.59 5.31 -7.53
CA TYR A 201 8.31 5.71 -8.08
C TYR A 201 8.50 6.78 -9.14
N ARG A 202 8.17 6.46 -10.38
CA ARG A 202 8.30 7.39 -11.51
C ARG A 202 7.12 8.33 -11.54
N LEU A 203 7.40 9.63 -11.72
CA LEU A 203 6.37 10.63 -11.95
C LEU A 203 6.27 10.95 -13.45
N HIS A 204 5.10 10.78 -14.05
CA HIS A 204 4.83 11.13 -15.43
C HIS A 204 3.35 11.49 -15.67
N PRO A 205 3.02 12.31 -16.72
CA PRO A 205 1.64 12.81 -16.93
C PRO A 205 0.59 11.74 -17.20
N ALA A 206 0.99 10.57 -17.69
CA ALA A 206 0.07 9.48 -18.03
C ALA A 206 -0.26 8.54 -16.84
N GLN A 207 0.07 8.94 -15.61
CA GLN A 207 -0.32 8.17 -14.42
C GLN A 207 -1.81 8.31 -14.13
N GLU A 208 -2.44 7.19 -13.74
CA GLU A 208 -3.87 7.13 -13.38
C GLU A 208 -4.23 8.17 -12.30
N PHE A 209 -3.38 8.30 -11.28
CA PHE A 209 -3.57 9.27 -10.20
C PHE A 209 -3.62 10.73 -10.68
N GLN A 210 -2.93 11.07 -11.77
CA GLN A 210 -2.91 12.42 -12.34
C GLN A 210 -4.12 12.70 -13.24
N SER A 211 -4.85 11.65 -13.65
CA SER A 211 -6.05 11.80 -14.47
C SER A 211 -7.19 12.48 -13.70
N ALA A 212 -8.07 13.20 -14.42
CA ALA A 212 -9.26 13.80 -13.81
C ALA A 212 -10.16 12.74 -13.15
N LYS A 213 -10.24 11.54 -13.74
CA LYS A 213 -10.96 10.39 -13.19
C LYS A 213 -10.31 9.93 -11.88
N GLY A 214 -8.99 9.70 -11.86
CA GLY A 214 -8.26 9.29 -10.66
C GLY A 214 -8.42 10.29 -9.52
N GLN A 215 -8.31 11.59 -9.78
CA GLN A 215 -8.53 12.63 -8.77
C GLN A 215 -9.95 12.62 -8.20
N GLN A 216 -10.96 12.37 -9.05
CA GLN A 216 -12.35 12.25 -8.60
C GLN A 216 -12.57 11.01 -7.73
N GLU A 217 -11.97 9.88 -8.09
CA GLU A 217 -12.03 8.64 -7.32
C GLU A 217 -11.33 8.78 -5.95
N TYR A 218 -10.16 9.43 -5.92
CA TYR A 218 -9.46 9.75 -4.66
C TYR A 218 -10.27 10.66 -3.73
N ALA A 219 -11.15 11.51 -4.27
CA ALA A 219 -12.04 12.33 -3.45
C ALA A 219 -13.02 11.51 -2.60
N ARG A 220 -13.24 10.20 -2.92
CA ARG A 220 -14.09 9.27 -2.17
C ARG A 220 -13.40 8.65 -0.95
N VAL A 221 -12.06 8.60 -0.94
CA VAL A 221 -11.28 7.97 0.16
C VAL A 221 -11.68 8.47 1.56
N PRO A 222 -11.89 9.77 1.79
CA PRO A 222 -12.33 10.26 3.10
C PRO A 222 -13.62 9.63 3.60
N GLY A 223 -14.60 9.43 2.71
CA GLY A 223 -15.86 8.79 3.07
C GLY A 223 -15.73 7.30 3.38
N LEU A 224 -14.93 6.61 2.59
CA LEU A 224 -14.63 5.19 2.80
C LEU A 224 -13.91 4.96 4.14
N VAL A 225 -12.94 5.82 4.47
CA VAL A 225 -12.28 5.83 5.77
C VAL A 225 -13.25 6.13 6.92
N TRP A 226 -14.18 7.08 6.70
CA TRP A 226 -15.21 7.40 7.68
C TRP A 226 -16.14 6.22 7.96
N GLN A 227 -16.53 5.48 6.91
CA GLN A 227 -17.32 4.26 7.03
C GLN A 227 -16.58 3.17 7.81
N ALA A 228 -15.30 2.92 7.47
CA ALA A 228 -14.48 1.92 8.15
C ALA A 228 -14.31 2.20 9.66
N LEU A 229 -14.29 3.48 10.07
CA LEU A 229 -14.31 3.85 11.50
C LEU A 229 -15.66 3.57 12.18
N GLN A 230 -16.72 3.25 11.44
CA GLN A 230 -18.05 2.92 11.98
C GLN A 230 -18.28 1.42 12.07
N GLU A 231 -17.47 0.62 11.40
CA GLU A 231 -17.61 -0.82 11.38
C GLU A 231 -17.40 -1.43 12.77
N PRO A 232 -18.19 -2.45 13.16
CA PRO A 232 -18.10 -3.07 14.48
C PRO A 232 -16.71 -3.66 14.77
N ASP A 233 -16.05 -4.20 13.74
CA ASP A 233 -14.76 -4.85 13.78
C ASP A 233 -13.54 -3.88 13.65
N CYS A 234 -13.78 -2.56 13.73
CA CYS A 234 -12.70 -1.58 13.74
C CYS A 234 -11.77 -1.82 14.93
N PRO A 235 -10.44 -1.99 14.71
CA PRO A 235 -9.49 -2.38 15.77
C PRO A 235 -9.28 -1.34 16.89
N LEU A 236 -9.71 -0.10 16.68
CA LEU A 236 -9.58 0.97 17.67
C LEU A 236 -10.59 0.80 18.82
N THR A 237 -10.23 1.22 20.04
CA THR A 237 -11.19 1.32 21.13
C THR A 237 -12.32 2.31 20.80
N PRO A 238 -13.47 2.27 21.50
CA PRO A 238 -14.54 3.25 21.28
C PRO A 238 -14.07 4.70 21.41
N GLU A 239 -13.20 5.00 22.38
CA GLU A 239 -12.65 6.33 22.63
C GLU A 239 -11.71 6.75 21.50
N GLU A 240 -10.79 5.87 21.10
CA GLU A 240 -9.87 6.10 19.97
C GLU A 240 -10.65 6.29 18.67
N ARG A 241 -11.67 5.46 18.42
CA ARG A 241 -12.54 5.57 17.25
C ARG A 241 -13.25 6.91 17.19
N GLN A 242 -13.78 7.37 18.33
CA GLN A 242 -14.40 8.69 18.42
C GLN A 242 -13.38 9.81 18.16
N GLN A 243 -12.18 9.68 18.70
CA GLN A 243 -11.11 10.65 18.49
C GLN A 243 -10.64 10.68 17.04
N ALA A 244 -10.46 9.51 16.40
CA ALA A 244 -10.11 9.39 14.98
C ALA A 244 -11.16 10.07 14.09
N LYS A 245 -12.46 9.87 14.37
CA LYS A 245 -13.56 10.58 13.69
C LYS A 245 -13.45 12.08 13.86
N ARG A 246 -13.18 12.59 15.06
CA ARG A 246 -13.02 14.02 15.33
C ARG A 246 -11.85 14.60 14.54
N ASN A 247 -10.69 13.97 14.58
CA ASN A 247 -9.50 14.41 13.85
C ASN A 247 -9.76 14.46 12.34
N ARG A 248 -10.36 13.40 11.80
CA ARG A 248 -10.67 13.32 10.36
C ARG A 248 -11.66 14.41 9.93
N ALA A 249 -12.74 14.55 10.69
CA ALA A 249 -13.75 15.58 10.42
C ALA A 249 -13.16 17.00 10.48
N TYR A 250 -12.34 17.28 11.46
CA TYR A 250 -11.64 18.56 11.57
C TYR A 250 -10.76 18.86 10.35
N HIS A 251 -9.95 17.88 9.93
CA HIS A 251 -9.10 18.04 8.75
C HIS A 251 -9.89 18.22 7.46
N LEU A 252 -10.99 17.49 7.29
CA LEU A 252 -11.89 17.64 6.15
C LEU A 252 -12.54 19.02 6.13
N ALA A 253 -13.10 19.46 7.25
CA ALA A 253 -13.72 20.76 7.37
C ALA A 253 -12.74 21.91 7.07
N ARG A 254 -11.53 21.86 7.63
CA ARG A 254 -10.48 22.84 7.39
C ARG A 254 -10.07 22.90 5.92
N ARG A 255 -9.83 21.75 5.29
CA ARG A 255 -9.48 21.69 3.86
C ARG A 255 -10.62 22.19 2.97
N THR A 256 -11.88 21.90 3.32
CA THR A 256 -13.04 22.40 2.58
C THR A 256 -13.12 23.92 2.64
N VAL A 257 -12.94 24.51 3.82
CA VAL A 257 -12.89 25.99 3.98
C VAL A 257 -11.72 26.59 3.19
N GLU A 258 -10.56 25.94 3.20
CA GLU A 258 -9.40 26.39 2.41
C GLU A 258 -9.67 26.34 0.92
N ASP A 259 -10.30 25.27 0.41
CA ASP A 259 -10.70 25.16 -0.98
C ASP A 259 -11.70 26.26 -1.38
N LEU A 260 -12.69 26.54 -0.55
CA LEU A 260 -13.63 27.65 -0.77
C LEU A 260 -12.93 29.01 -0.82
N ARG A 261 -12.00 29.28 0.13
CA ARG A 261 -11.23 30.54 0.16
C ARG A 261 -10.34 30.72 -1.06
N ARG A 262 -9.87 29.64 -1.66
CA ARG A 262 -9.05 29.62 -2.89
C ARG A 262 -9.87 29.58 -4.18
N GLY A 263 -11.20 29.68 -4.11
CA GLY A 263 -12.09 29.59 -5.28
C GLY A 263 -12.18 28.18 -5.88
N ARG A 264 -11.72 27.16 -5.19
CA ARG A 264 -11.74 25.75 -5.65
C ARG A 264 -13.07 25.07 -5.31
N PHE A 265 -14.16 25.61 -5.81
CA PHE A 265 -15.53 25.19 -5.44
C PHE A 265 -15.81 23.72 -5.76
N ALA A 266 -15.34 23.20 -6.89
CA ALA A 266 -15.52 21.80 -7.26
C ALA A 266 -14.85 20.86 -6.26
N PHE A 267 -13.64 21.17 -5.76
CA PHE A 267 -12.95 20.39 -4.74
C PHE A 267 -13.68 20.43 -3.39
N ALA A 268 -14.14 21.61 -2.98
CA ALA A 268 -14.93 21.76 -1.76
C ALA A 268 -16.23 20.95 -1.83
N TRP A 269 -16.94 21.00 -2.96
CA TRP A 269 -18.15 20.22 -3.19
C TRP A 269 -17.91 18.73 -3.14
N ASN A 270 -16.87 18.22 -3.80
CA ASN A 270 -16.50 16.81 -3.77
C ASN A 270 -16.16 16.35 -2.34
N ARG A 271 -15.44 17.16 -1.55
CA ARG A 271 -15.18 16.83 -0.13
C ARG A 271 -16.47 16.74 0.69
N LEU A 272 -17.40 17.67 0.51
CA LEU A 272 -18.70 17.62 1.19
C LEU A 272 -19.47 16.34 0.78
N ARG A 273 -19.60 16.13 -0.53
CA ARG A 273 -20.38 15.01 -1.09
C ARG A 273 -19.85 13.65 -0.68
N TYR A 274 -18.53 13.48 -0.70
CA TYR A 274 -17.88 12.17 -0.49
C TYR A 274 -17.28 12.02 0.92
N SER A 275 -17.54 12.93 1.86
CA SER A 275 -17.01 12.85 3.23
C SER A 275 -17.57 11.71 4.07
N GLY A 276 -18.76 11.21 3.73
CA GLY A 276 -19.54 10.31 4.60
C GLY A 276 -20.17 11.02 5.82
N MET A 277 -19.95 12.32 5.99
CA MET A 277 -20.42 13.13 7.13
C MET A 277 -21.76 13.78 6.83
N GLY A 278 -22.69 13.72 7.79
CA GLY A 278 -23.95 14.46 7.72
C GLY A 278 -23.81 15.96 8.08
N PRO A 279 -24.85 16.79 7.84
CA PRO A 279 -24.81 18.23 8.16
C PRO A 279 -24.49 18.50 9.64
N VAL A 280 -24.99 17.66 10.54
CA VAL A 280 -24.75 17.78 11.99
C VAL A 280 -23.27 17.56 12.32
N ASP A 281 -22.63 16.60 11.67
CA ASP A 281 -21.21 16.35 11.86
C ASP A 281 -20.39 17.55 11.39
N TRP A 282 -20.71 18.11 10.22
CA TRP A 282 -20.05 19.30 9.70
C TRP A 282 -20.16 20.49 10.66
N LEU A 283 -21.36 20.78 11.19
CA LEU A 283 -21.57 21.87 12.15
C LEU A 283 -20.82 21.63 13.47
N ARG A 284 -20.79 20.39 13.94
CA ARG A 284 -20.09 19.99 15.17
C ARG A 284 -18.60 20.19 15.05
N TYR A 285 -18.00 19.81 13.93
CA TYR A 285 -16.55 19.76 13.77
C TYR A 285 -15.94 21.03 13.18
N LEU A 286 -16.70 21.89 12.49
CA LEU A 286 -16.25 23.24 12.09
C LEU A 286 -15.91 24.14 13.29
N ARG A 287 -16.58 23.94 14.42
CA ARG A 287 -16.38 24.69 15.66
C ARG A 287 -15.38 24.10 16.63
N TRP A 288 -14.73 23.00 16.25
CA TRP A 288 -13.81 22.29 17.14
C TRP A 288 -12.54 23.10 17.39
N PRO A 289 -12.14 23.36 18.67
CA PRO A 289 -10.92 24.13 18.97
C PRO A 289 -9.66 23.33 18.57
N ARG A 290 -8.61 24.08 18.21
CA ARG A 290 -7.27 23.60 17.85
C ARG A 290 -6.52 22.87 19.01
N ARG A 291 -7.13 22.09 19.82
CA ARG A 291 -6.37 21.27 20.75
C ARG A 291 -5.75 20.12 19.95
N ASN A 292 -4.43 20.13 19.85
CA ASN A 292 -3.64 18.96 19.49
C ASN A 292 -4.00 17.85 20.47
N ALA A 293 -5.07 17.11 20.17
CA ALA A 293 -5.59 16.08 21.05
C ALA A 293 -4.68 14.84 21.07
N PHE A 294 -3.63 14.84 20.27
CA PHE A 294 -2.57 13.82 20.26
C PHE A 294 -1.18 14.43 20.03
N ALA A 295 -0.81 15.46 20.81
CA ALA A 295 0.58 15.66 21.13
C ALA A 295 0.90 14.65 22.24
N GLY A 296 1.34 13.45 21.88
CA GLY A 296 2.03 12.61 22.82
C GLY A 296 1.24 11.56 23.57
N THR A 297 0.35 10.77 22.91
CA THR A 297 0.46 9.35 23.22
C THR A 297 1.61 8.87 22.36
N PRO A 298 2.77 8.48 22.94
CA PRO A 298 3.71 7.69 22.19
C PRO A 298 2.87 6.57 21.58
N LEU A 299 3.01 6.26 20.30
CA LEU A 299 2.70 4.93 19.79
C LEU A 299 3.34 4.04 20.84
N ASP A 300 2.50 3.30 21.59
CA ASP A 300 2.97 2.53 22.73
C ASP A 300 4.29 1.91 22.33
N ALA A 301 5.34 2.16 23.13
CA ALA A 301 6.69 1.69 22.83
C ALA A 301 6.79 0.15 22.78
N ASP A 302 5.64 -0.50 22.88
CA ASP A 302 5.37 -1.93 22.78
C ASP A 302 5.42 -2.50 21.36
N GLY A 303 5.76 -1.67 20.33
CA GLY A 303 6.14 -2.19 19.02
C GLY A 303 7.35 -3.09 19.16
N GLU A 304 7.16 -4.39 19.11
CA GLU A 304 8.26 -5.34 19.14
C GLU A 304 9.16 -5.12 17.92
N PHE A 305 10.38 -4.61 18.18
CA PHE A 305 11.42 -4.51 17.17
C PHE A 305 11.98 -5.90 16.91
N ASN A 306 11.61 -6.51 15.81
CA ASN A 306 12.24 -7.76 15.39
C ASN A 306 13.54 -7.44 14.65
N ILE A 307 14.61 -7.25 15.40
CA ILE A 307 15.95 -7.04 14.82
C ILE A 307 16.38 -8.34 14.15
N PRO A 308 16.56 -8.37 12.82
CA PRO A 308 17.04 -9.56 12.12
C PRO A 308 18.34 -10.08 12.75
N ALA A 309 18.54 -11.40 12.75
CA ALA A 309 19.71 -12.03 13.40
C ALA A 309 21.05 -11.44 12.94
N TRP A 310 21.15 -10.99 11.68
CA TRP A 310 22.34 -10.36 11.10
C TRP A 310 22.60 -8.94 11.64
N ALA A 311 21.56 -8.24 12.12
CA ALA A 311 21.66 -6.88 12.67
C ALA A 311 21.77 -6.86 14.19
N ARG A 312 21.67 -8.01 14.86
CA ARG A 312 21.89 -8.12 16.31
C ARG A 312 23.37 -7.91 16.60
N PRO A 313 23.74 -7.10 17.62
CA PRO A 313 25.14 -7.00 18.04
C PRO A 313 25.68 -8.41 18.34
N ARG A 314 26.76 -8.79 17.69
CA ARG A 314 27.46 -10.05 18.03
C ARG A 314 28.01 -9.89 19.45
N GLY A 315 27.31 -10.53 20.42
CA GLY A 315 27.82 -10.84 21.74
C GLY A 315 28.61 -9.72 22.43
N GLY A 316 27.95 -8.63 22.77
CA GLY A 316 28.44 -7.78 23.88
C GLY A 316 27.74 -8.25 25.14
N SER A 317 28.49 -8.85 26.09
CA SER A 317 28.01 -9.12 27.44
C SER A 317 27.41 -7.82 28.01
N ALA A 318 26.14 -7.87 28.40
CA ALA A 318 25.56 -6.82 29.21
C ALA A 318 26.35 -6.73 30.52
N GLY A 319 27.18 -5.70 30.63
CA GLY A 319 27.71 -5.30 31.91
C GLY A 319 26.56 -4.69 32.74
N PRO A 320 26.51 -4.96 34.05
CA PRO A 320 25.48 -4.40 34.92
C PRO A 320 25.71 -2.90 35.07
N ALA A 321 24.62 -2.13 34.96
CA ALA A 321 24.56 -0.77 35.48
C ALA A 321 23.47 -0.69 36.52
#